data_337171b7e94274f175cb171a6565fb01
#
_entry.id   337171b7e94274f175cb171a6565fb01
#
_cell.length_a   1.000
_cell.length_b   1.000
_cell.length_c   1.000
_cell.angle_alpha   90.00
_cell.angle_beta   90.00
_cell.angle_gamma   90.00
#
_symmetry.space_group_name_H-M   'P 1'
#
loop_
_entity.id
_entity.type
_entity.pdbx_description
1 polymer ?
#
loop_
_entity_poly.entity_id
_entity_poly.type
_entity_poly.pdbx_seq_one_letter_code
_entity_poly.pdbx_strand_id
1 'polypeptide(L)'
;GSKISISCDCLGISGGWTPAVHLFTQSGGKLKFRDEDQVFIPNIYPSDQISIGSCNGEFTLDEILSVVPTTLKKFLNIKETDYENLEVQSSFNKSKRNIWLLPSDKVIGKTKSFVDYQNDATAKDIKLALREGFRSIEHVKRYTTTGMGTDQGKLGNMHALGIISETAGSKMGELGTTTFRPPYTPLTFGTIVGRNVGEFFDIFRKTPIHDWHVKNKAEFENVGQWKRAWYYPKDGENMHEAVQRESKAARDSAGILD
;
A
#
# COMPACT_ATOMS: atom_id res chain seq x y z
N GLY A 1 6.29 2.53 -37.61
CA GLY A 1 7.36 1.56 -37.45
C GLY A 1 6.92 0.19 -37.93
N SER A 2 7.87 -0.64 -38.37
CA SER A 2 7.58 -2.02 -38.81
C SER A 2 7.26 -2.90 -37.60
N LYS A 3 6.26 -3.79 -37.75
CA LYS A 3 5.98 -4.82 -36.74
C LYS A 3 7.01 -5.94 -36.90
N ILE A 4 7.63 -6.34 -35.77
CA ILE A 4 8.48 -7.52 -35.69
C ILE A 4 7.79 -8.52 -34.76
N SER A 5 7.66 -9.77 -35.22
CA SER A 5 7.13 -10.87 -34.41
C SER A 5 8.27 -11.81 -34.06
N ILE A 6 8.47 -12.06 -32.78
CA ILE A 6 9.50 -12.96 -32.25
C ILE A 6 8.79 -14.08 -31.50
N SER A 7 9.01 -15.33 -31.94
CA SER A 7 8.50 -16.49 -31.20
C SER A 7 9.38 -16.72 -29.97
N CYS A 8 8.76 -16.84 -28.79
CA CYS A 8 9.47 -17.09 -27.55
C CYS A 8 8.57 -17.83 -26.54
N ASP A 9 9.18 -18.58 -25.65
CA ASP A 9 8.48 -19.30 -24.58
C ASP A 9 8.37 -18.44 -23.31
N CYS A 10 9.20 -17.43 -23.19
CA CYS A 10 9.20 -16.51 -22.04
C CYS A 10 9.57 -15.09 -22.48
N LEU A 11 8.85 -14.11 -21.98
CA LEU A 11 9.12 -12.68 -22.17
C LEU A 11 9.47 -12.04 -20.83
N GLY A 12 10.72 -11.61 -20.68
CA GLY A 12 11.15 -10.78 -19.54
C GLY A 12 10.85 -9.31 -19.80
N ILE A 13 10.17 -8.65 -18.85
CA ILE A 13 9.80 -7.24 -18.95
C ILE A 13 10.40 -6.48 -17.77
N SER A 14 11.12 -5.37 -18.06
CA SER A 14 11.55 -4.38 -17.07
C SER A 14 11.05 -3.01 -17.52
N GLY A 15 10.14 -2.44 -16.74
CA GLY A 15 9.47 -1.16 -17.07
C GLY A 15 10.27 0.08 -16.69
N GLY A 16 11.43 -0.09 -16.06
CA GLY A 16 12.27 1.01 -15.56
C GLY A 16 12.16 1.23 -14.06
N TRP A 17 12.72 2.34 -13.60
CA TRP A 17 12.84 2.70 -12.20
C TRP A 17 12.16 4.04 -11.92
N THR A 18 11.59 4.17 -10.72
CA THR A 18 11.07 5.44 -10.21
C THR A 18 11.60 5.68 -8.79
N PRO A 19 11.90 6.93 -8.41
CA PRO A 19 12.35 7.23 -7.07
C PRO A 19 11.35 6.79 -5.99
N ALA A 20 11.84 6.21 -4.89
CA ALA A 20 11.04 5.84 -3.74
C ALA A 20 10.79 7.06 -2.84
N VAL A 21 9.85 7.91 -3.22
CA VAL A 21 9.58 9.20 -2.57
C VAL A 21 8.54 9.17 -1.45
N HIS A 22 8.11 7.97 -1.05
CA HIS A 22 7.02 7.78 -0.08
C HIS A 22 7.32 8.40 1.28
N LEU A 23 8.47 8.09 1.89
CA LEU A 23 8.86 8.63 3.19
C LEU A 23 9.01 10.16 3.15
N PHE A 24 9.57 10.67 2.05
CA PHE A 24 9.70 12.11 1.83
C PHE A 24 8.34 12.81 1.79
N THR A 25 7.37 12.27 1.06
CA THR A 25 6.03 12.86 0.98
C THR A 25 5.22 12.66 2.25
N GLN A 26 5.40 11.55 2.96
CA GLN A 26 4.77 11.32 4.26
C GLN A 26 5.24 12.30 5.32
N SER A 27 6.48 12.78 5.23
CA SER A 27 7.00 13.85 6.11
C SER A 27 6.53 15.26 5.73
N GLY A 28 5.73 15.40 4.67
CA GLY A 28 5.21 16.68 4.20
C GLY A 28 6.01 17.34 3.07
N GLY A 29 7.06 16.66 2.58
CA GLY A 29 7.87 17.13 1.45
C GLY A 29 7.08 17.26 0.15
N LYS A 30 7.45 18.20 -0.71
CA LYS A 30 6.83 18.42 -2.02
C LYS A 30 7.73 17.95 -3.13
N LEU A 31 7.14 17.27 -4.10
CA LEU A 31 7.83 16.75 -5.26
C LEU A 31 7.81 17.73 -6.43
N LYS A 32 8.76 17.57 -7.33
CA LYS A 32 8.71 18.12 -8.69
C LYS A 32 8.89 17.00 -9.71
N PHE A 33 8.31 17.18 -10.87
CA PHE A 33 8.53 16.28 -12.00
C PHE A 33 9.80 16.70 -12.75
N ARG A 34 10.64 15.73 -13.11
CA ARG A 34 11.84 15.92 -13.92
C ARG A 34 11.59 15.31 -15.29
N ASP A 35 11.51 16.18 -16.31
CA ASP A 35 11.12 15.78 -17.68
C ASP A 35 12.18 14.92 -18.38
N GLU A 36 13.46 15.06 -17.98
CA GLU A 36 14.58 14.38 -18.61
C GLU A 36 14.48 12.84 -18.54
N ASP A 37 14.05 12.34 -17.41
CA ASP A 37 13.88 10.92 -17.11
C ASP A 37 12.44 10.56 -16.68
N GLN A 38 11.55 11.54 -16.70
CA GLN A 38 10.12 11.39 -16.44
C GLN A 38 9.80 10.79 -15.07
N VAL A 39 10.44 11.29 -14.03
CA VAL A 39 10.25 10.86 -12.65
C VAL A 39 9.92 12.02 -11.72
N PHE A 40 9.27 11.71 -10.60
CA PHE A 40 9.10 12.66 -9.50
C PHE A 40 10.27 12.55 -8.54
N ILE A 41 10.84 13.70 -8.19
CA ILE A 41 11.96 13.80 -7.23
C ILE A 41 11.62 14.78 -6.11
N PRO A 42 12.27 14.67 -4.94
CA PRO A 42 12.18 15.66 -3.87
C PRO A 42 12.50 17.08 -4.34
N ASN A 43 11.74 18.06 -3.86
CA ASN A 43 11.95 19.47 -4.23
C ASN A 43 11.89 20.42 -3.03
N ILE A 44 10.76 20.48 -2.31
CA ILE A 44 10.64 21.31 -1.11
C ILE A 44 10.72 20.38 0.09
N TYR A 45 11.79 20.53 0.85
CA TYR A 45 12.06 19.70 2.02
C TYR A 45 11.36 20.28 3.26
N PRO A 46 10.74 19.46 4.09
CA PRO A 46 10.48 19.85 5.47
C PRO A 46 11.82 20.04 6.19
N SER A 47 11.80 20.72 7.35
CA SER A 47 13.01 20.96 8.13
C SER A 47 13.76 19.66 8.45
N ASP A 48 15.09 19.75 8.55
CA ASP A 48 15.98 18.70 9.04
C ASP A 48 15.94 17.37 8.29
N GLN A 49 15.69 17.44 6.99
CA GLN A 49 15.63 16.28 6.11
C GLN A 49 16.38 16.50 4.81
N ILE A 50 17.05 15.48 4.31
CA ILE A 50 17.58 15.40 2.94
C ILE A 50 17.24 14.05 2.31
N SER A 51 17.23 14.01 0.98
CA SER A 51 17.10 12.79 0.20
C SER A 51 18.32 12.63 -0.69
N ILE A 52 18.91 11.45 -0.72
CA ILE A 52 20.14 11.13 -1.48
C ILE A 52 19.95 9.77 -2.13
N GLY A 53 20.57 9.57 -3.29
CA GLY A 53 20.55 8.32 -4.00
C GLY A 53 19.27 8.12 -4.82
N SER A 54 18.86 6.89 -5.04
CA SER A 54 17.73 6.56 -5.93
C SER A 54 16.42 7.23 -5.56
N CYS A 55 16.20 7.54 -4.28
CA CYS A 55 15.01 8.29 -3.86
C CYS A 55 15.05 9.77 -4.27
N ASN A 56 16.22 10.29 -4.63
CA ASN A 56 16.42 11.63 -5.19
C ASN A 56 16.66 11.61 -6.71
N GLY A 57 16.60 10.41 -7.32
CA GLY A 57 16.76 10.21 -8.76
C GLY A 57 18.21 10.08 -9.24
N GLU A 58 19.16 9.82 -8.35
CA GLU A 58 20.48 9.31 -8.69
C GLU A 58 20.40 7.79 -8.81
N PHE A 59 20.39 7.24 -10.03
CA PHE A 59 20.15 5.82 -10.23
C PHE A 59 21.42 4.99 -10.42
N THR A 60 22.55 5.64 -10.65
CA THR A 60 23.83 4.96 -10.86
C THR A 60 24.74 5.10 -9.65
N LEU A 61 25.61 4.12 -9.42
CA LEU A 61 26.47 4.12 -8.26
C LEU A 61 27.48 5.28 -8.29
N ASP A 62 27.98 5.63 -9.46
CA ASP A 62 28.86 6.79 -9.65
C ASP A 62 28.17 8.11 -9.33
N GLU A 63 26.92 8.31 -9.80
CA GLU A 63 26.10 9.48 -9.41
C GLU A 63 25.94 9.56 -7.90
N ILE A 64 25.57 8.45 -7.24
CA ILE A 64 25.35 8.40 -5.80
C ILE A 64 26.64 8.72 -5.03
N LEU A 65 27.74 8.07 -5.38
CA LEU A 65 29.02 8.28 -4.71
C LEU A 65 29.56 9.69 -4.89
N SER A 66 29.29 10.35 -6.01
CA SER A 66 29.72 11.73 -6.24
C SER A 66 28.91 12.76 -5.41
N VAL A 67 27.62 12.50 -5.21
CA VAL A 67 26.69 13.44 -4.55
C VAL A 67 26.69 13.29 -3.02
N VAL A 68 26.77 12.06 -2.50
CA VAL A 68 26.65 11.76 -1.06
C VAL A 68 27.63 12.54 -0.19
N PRO A 69 28.96 12.54 -0.48
CA PRO A 69 29.92 13.24 0.38
C PRO A 69 29.63 14.73 0.50
N THR A 70 29.43 15.38 -0.63
CA THR A 70 29.17 16.83 -0.69
C THR A 70 27.89 17.23 0.04
N THR A 71 26.83 16.41 -0.17
CA THR A 71 25.53 16.69 0.42
C THR A 71 25.52 16.46 1.93
N LEU A 72 26.14 15.37 2.41
CA LEU A 72 26.27 15.10 3.83
C LEU A 72 27.13 16.14 4.56
N LYS A 73 28.24 16.54 3.94
CA LYS A 73 29.12 17.59 4.47
C LYS A 73 28.35 18.89 4.71
N LYS A 74 27.57 19.31 3.74
CA LYS A 74 26.72 20.48 3.84
C LYS A 74 25.61 20.33 4.89
N PHE A 75 24.95 19.19 4.91
CA PHE A 75 23.81 18.93 5.81
C PHE A 75 24.22 18.83 7.27
N LEU A 76 25.33 18.16 7.54
CA LEU A 76 25.87 17.95 8.89
C LEU A 76 26.81 19.07 9.34
N ASN A 77 27.09 20.04 8.48
CA ASN A 77 28.04 21.14 8.74
C ASN A 77 29.43 20.65 9.17
N ILE A 78 29.92 19.60 8.53
CA ILE A 78 31.23 18.98 8.80
C ILE A 78 32.31 19.66 7.93
N LYS A 79 33.41 20.13 8.56
CA LYS A 79 34.47 20.85 7.84
C LYS A 79 35.44 19.96 7.07
N GLU A 80 35.74 18.77 7.59
CA GLU A 80 36.64 17.82 6.98
C GLU A 80 36.04 16.42 7.00
N THR A 81 36.23 15.71 5.92
CA THR A 81 35.91 14.29 5.79
C THR A 81 36.95 13.66 4.89
N ASP A 82 37.70 12.72 5.47
CA ASP A 82 38.56 11.84 4.69
C ASP A 82 37.70 10.76 4.03
N TYR A 83 37.35 10.92 2.77
CA TYR A 83 36.90 9.78 1.99
C TYR A 83 37.77 9.59 0.76
N GLU A 84 38.00 8.34 0.48
CA GLU A 84 38.56 7.95 -0.79
C GLU A 84 37.53 8.22 -1.89
N ASN A 85 37.94 8.93 -2.93
CA ASN A 85 37.14 9.02 -4.15
C ASN A 85 37.11 7.64 -4.81
N LEU A 86 35.97 6.96 -4.65
CA LEU A 86 35.73 5.68 -5.32
C LEU A 86 35.31 5.95 -6.76
N GLU A 87 36.18 5.62 -7.70
CA GLU A 87 35.84 5.66 -9.12
C GLU A 87 35.08 4.38 -9.49
N VAL A 88 33.85 4.53 -9.95
CA VAL A 88 33.04 3.44 -10.44
C VAL A 88 32.56 3.75 -11.84
N GLN A 89 32.78 2.81 -12.75
CA GLN A 89 32.20 2.92 -14.09
C GLN A 89 30.76 2.43 -14.08
N SER A 90 29.85 3.28 -14.54
CA SER A 90 28.45 2.93 -14.67
C SER A 90 28.05 2.94 -16.15
N SER A 91 27.23 1.94 -16.52
CA SER A 91 26.71 1.78 -17.88
C SER A 91 25.18 1.97 -17.97
N PHE A 92 24.58 2.67 -17.02
CA PHE A 92 23.14 2.85 -17.01
C PHE A 92 22.68 3.86 -18.09
N ASN A 93 21.89 3.37 -19.03
CA ASN A 93 21.25 4.22 -20.02
C ASN A 93 19.87 4.68 -19.52
N LYS A 94 19.73 5.97 -19.24
CA LYS A 94 18.44 6.56 -18.90
C LYS A 94 17.52 6.48 -20.12
N SER A 95 16.34 5.87 -19.98
CA SER A 95 15.33 5.90 -21.04
C SER A 95 14.79 7.32 -21.20
N LYS A 96 14.79 7.80 -22.43
CA LYS A 96 14.26 9.15 -22.76
C LYS A 96 12.75 9.16 -23.03
N ARG A 97 12.11 7.97 -23.08
CA ARG A 97 10.70 7.86 -23.40
C ARG A 97 10.09 6.67 -22.67
N ASN A 98 9.16 6.95 -21.78
CA ASN A 98 8.37 5.94 -21.12
C ASN A 98 7.14 5.55 -21.94
N ILE A 99 6.76 4.29 -21.85
CA ILE A 99 5.53 3.76 -22.44
C ILE A 99 4.58 3.46 -21.29
N TRP A 100 3.57 4.30 -21.14
CA TRP A 100 2.61 4.18 -20.02
C TRP A 100 1.54 3.12 -20.29
N LEU A 101 1.22 2.90 -21.56
CA LEU A 101 0.28 1.88 -22.01
C LEU A 101 0.82 1.22 -23.28
N LEU A 102 0.95 -0.10 -23.26
CA LEU A 102 1.41 -0.85 -24.42
C LEU A 102 0.46 -0.64 -25.60
N PRO A 103 0.99 -0.36 -26.80
CA PRO A 103 0.18 -0.28 -28.01
C PRO A 103 -0.57 -1.59 -28.25
N SER A 104 -1.82 -1.51 -28.62
CA SER A 104 -2.65 -2.67 -28.95
C SER A 104 -3.55 -2.34 -30.14
N ASP A 105 -3.67 -3.29 -31.08
CA ASP A 105 -4.62 -3.19 -32.18
C ASP A 105 -6.07 -3.44 -31.71
N LYS A 106 -6.25 -3.92 -30.49
CA LYS A 106 -7.57 -4.18 -29.92
C LYS A 106 -8.12 -2.95 -29.24
N VAL A 107 -9.42 -2.76 -29.35
CA VAL A 107 -10.10 -1.69 -28.58
C VAL A 107 -9.86 -1.89 -27.09
N ILE A 108 -9.53 -0.81 -26.39
CA ILE A 108 -9.27 -0.79 -24.92
C ILE A 108 -10.45 -1.38 -24.18
N GLY A 109 -11.45 -1.76 -24.44
CA GLY A 109 -12.47 -2.50 -23.67
C GLY A 109 -12.43 -4.01 -23.84
N LYS A 110 -11.63 -4.50 -24.81
CA LYS A 110 -11.49 -5.93 -25.11
C LYS A 110 -10.17 -6.53 -24.61
N THR A 111 -9.30 -5.70 -24.01
CA THR A 111 -8.04 -6.13 -23.38
C THR A 111 -8.03 -5.67 -21.95
N LYS A 112 -7.58 -6.54 -21.03
CA LYS A 112 -7.33 -6.16 -19.64
C LYS A 112 -5.92 -5.61 -19.56
N SER A 113 -5.78 -4.28 -19.44
CA SER A 113 -4.51 -3.59 -19.21
C SER A 113 -4.49 -3.15 -17.76
N PHE A 114 -4.09 -4.05 -16.87
CA PHE A 114 -4.03 -3.77 -15.43
C PHE A 114 -3.00 -2.70 -15.11
N VAL A 115 -3.38 -1.77 -14.25
CA VAL A 115 -2.52 -0.72 -13.69
C VAL A 115 -2.30 -0.97 -12.21
N ASP A 116 -3.31 -1.38 -11.48
CA ASP A 116 -3.25 -1.79 -10.10
C ASP A 116 -3.75 -3.23 -9.95
N TYR A 117 -2.83 -4.14 -9.61
CA TYR A 117 -3.14 -5.57 -9.47
C TYR A 117 -3.82 -5.92 -8.15
N GLN A 118 -3.71 -5.06 -7.13
CA GLN A 118 -4.32 -5.32 -5.82
C GLN A 118 -5.84 -5.01 -5.84
N ASN A 119 -6.23 -4.04 -6.65
CA ASN A 119 -7.63 -3.60 -6.77
C ASN A 119 -8.22 -3.86 -8.17
N ASP A 120 -7.54 -4.63 -9.01
CA ASP A 120 -7.97 -4.94 -10.38
C ASP A 120 -8.29 -3.70 -11.24
N ALA A 121 -7.70 -2.54 -10.89
CA ALA A 121 -7.92 -1.32 -11.67
C ALA A 121 -7.16 -1.36 -12.99
N THR A 122 -7.85 -1.04 -14.07
CA THR A 122 -7.35 -1.11 -15.45
C THR A 122 -7.21 0.28 -16.08
N ALA A 123 -6.48 0.35 -17.19
CA ALA A 123 -6.42 1.56 -18.01
C ALA A 123 -7.82 2.02 -18.50
N LYS A 124 -8.75 1.09 -18.69
CA LYS A 124 -10.15 1.39 -19.04
C LYS A 124 -10.85 2.15 -17.92
N ASP A 125 -10.64 1.76 -16.66
CA ASP A 125 -11.28 2.39 -15.52
C ASP A 125 -10.75 3.81 -15.33
N ILE A 126 -9.45 4.02 -15.52
CA ILE A 126 -8.84 5.36 -15.50
C ILE A 126 -9.43 6.26 -16.60
N LYS A 127 -9.55 5.74 -17.82
CA LYS A 127 -10.16 6.50 -18.93
C LYS A 127 -11.65 6.74 -18.70
N LEU A 128 -12.36 5.82 -18.06
CA LEU A 128 -13.74 6.02 -17.65
C LEU A 128 -13.85 7.16 -16.64
N ALA A 129 -13.02 7.17 -15.59
CA ALA A 129 -13.01 8.25 -14.63
C ALA A 129 -12.82 9.63 -15.30
N LEU A 130 -11.90 9.74 -16.25
CA LEU A 130 -11.68 10.97 -17.01
C LEU A 130 -12.90 11.38 -17.85
N ARG A 131 -13.58 10.41 -18.48
CA ARG A 131 -14.81 10.65 -19.23
C ARG A 131 -15.95 11.12 -18.35
N GLU A 132 -16.04 10.61 -17.11
CA GLU A 132 -17.01 11.04 -16.10
C GLU A 132 -16.67 12.41 -15.48
N GLY A 133 -15.56 13.04 -15.91
CA GLY A 133 -15.21 14.41 -15.55
C GLY A 133 -14.19 14.55 -14.43
N PHE A 134 -13.68 13.47 -13.86
CA PHE A 134 -12.61 13.55 -12.85
C PHE A 134 -11.30 14.02 -13.51
N ARG A 135 -10.67 15.04 -12.92
CA ARG A 135 -9.42 15.64 -13.42
C ARG A 135 -8.27 15.52 -12.45
N SER A 136 -8.56 15.61 -11.15
CA SER A 136 -7.57 15.45 -10.10
C SER A 136 -7.17 13.99 -9.96
N ILE A 137 -5.86 13.72 -9.87
CA ILE A 137 -5.34 12.36 -9.64
C ILE A 137 -5.91 11.73 -8.36
N GLU A 138 -6.13 12.53 -7.31
CA GLU A 138 -6.72 12.06 -6.06
C GLU A 138 -8.19 11.64 -6.22
N HIS A 139 -8.94 12.27 -7.11
CA HIS A 139 -10.31 11.88 -7.41
C HIS A 139 -10.34 10.63 -8.31
N VAL A 140 -9.47 10.56 -9.34
CA VAL A 140 -9.32 9.35 -10.16
C VAL A 140 -8.92 8.15 -9.30
N LYS A 141 -7.99 8.34 -8.36
CA LYS A 141 -7.60 7.32 -7.39
C LYS A 141 -8.80 6.78 -6.60
N ARG A 142 -9.64 7.66 -6.07
CA ARG A 142 -10.82 7.24 -5.27
C ARG A 142 -11.91 6.61 -6.12
N TYR A 143 -12.10 7.07 -7.34
CA TYR A 143 -13.07 6.51 -8.27
C TYR A 143 -12.68 5.09 -8.72
N THR A 144 -11.40 4.86 -9.00
CA THR A 144 -10.88 3.61 -9.55
C THR A 144 -10.28 2.68 -8.51
N THR A 145 -10.08 3.13 -7.27
CA THR A 145 -9.30 2.48 -6.21
C THR A 145 -7.81 2.28 -6.54
N THR A 146 -7.31 2.87 -7.64
CA THR A 146 -5.90 2.76 -8.04
C THR A 146 -4.98 3.32 -6.97
N GLY A 147 -3.98 2.53 -6.55
CA GLY A 147 -3.00 2.94 -5.54
C GLY A 147 -3.53 3.01 -4.11
N MET A 148 -4.70 2.42 -3.84
CA MET A 148 -5.28 2.34 -2.50
C MET A 148 -4.95 1.05 -1.76
N GLY A 149 -4.32 0.09 -2.41
CA GLY A 149 -3.90 -1.17 -1.80
C GLY A 149 -2.70 -1.02 -0.86
N THR A 150 -2.22 -2.14 -0.32
CA THR A 150 -1.14 -2.17 0.68
C THR A 150 0.20 -1.68 0.15
N ASP A 151 0.43 -1.71 -1.17
CA ASP A 151 1.63 -1.15 -1.80
C ASP A 151 1.55 0.37 -2.01
N GLN A 152 0.40 0.99 -1.77
CA GLN A 152 0.13 2.41 -1.96
C GLN A 152 0.51 2.92 -3.36
N GLY A 153 0.35 2.05 -4.36
CA GLY A 153 0.58 2.38 -5.77
C GLY A 153 2.05 2.49 -6.18
N LYS A 154 2.99 1.88 -5.44
CA LYS A 154 4.41 1.88 -5.81
C LYS A 154 4.65 1.36 -7.22
N LEU A 155 3.88 0.35 -7.66
CA LEU A 155 3.96 -0.20 -9.00
C LEU A 155 3.11 0.56 -10.02
N GLY A 156 1.91 0.98 -9.64
CA GLY A 156 0.89 1.44 -10.59
C GLY A 156 0.74 2.96 -10.75
N ASN A 157 1.12 3.76 -9.74
CA ASN A 157 0.83 5.20 -9.74
C ASN A 157 1.43 5.95 -10.93
N MET A 158 2.67 5.65 -11.31
CA MET A 158 3.31 6.31 -12.46
C MET A 158 2.62 5.95 -13.78
N HIS A 159 2.18 4.70 -13.94
CA HIS A 159 1.41 4.26 -15.11
C HIS A 159 0.04 4.95 -15.14
N ALA A 160 -0.64 5.04 -14.00
CA ALA A 160 -1.92 5.75 -13.90
C ALA A 160 -1.77 7.22 -14.31
N LEU A 161 -0.77 7.91 -13.78
CA LEU A 161 -0.46 9.30 -14.14
C LEU A 161 -0.13 9.47 -15.62
N GLY A 162 0.68 8.58 -16.19
CA GLY A 162 1.01 8.60 -17.61
C GLY A 162 -0.24 8.43 -18.49
N ILE A 163 -1.13 7.47 -18.15
CA ILE A 163 -2.39 7.26 -18.88
C ILE A 163 -3.31 8.49 -18.77
N ILE A 164 -3.39 9.11 -17.58
CA ILE A 164 -4.15 10.35 -17.36
C ILE A 164 -3.58 11.47 -18.22
N SER A 165 -2.27 11.69 -18.15
CA SER A 165 -1.55 12.72 -18.90
C SER A 165 -1.80 12.58 -20.42
N GLU A 166 -1.60 11.39 -20.98
CA GLU A 166 -1.82 11.12 -22.41
C GLU A 166 -3.30 11.27 -22.81
N THR A 167 -4.23 10.85 -21.94
CA THR A 167 -5.67 10.91 -22.26
C THR A 167 -6.24 12.31 -22.13
N ALA A 168 -5.80 13.07 -21.13
CA ALA A 168 -6.28 14.44 -20.86
C ALA A 168 -5.49 15.52 -21.62
N GLY A 169 -4.34 15.17 -22.22
CA GLY A 169 -3.44 16.14 -22.84
C GLY A 169 -2.75 17.08 -21.83
N SER A 170 -2.63 16.67 -20.57
CA SER A 170 -2.02 17.43 -19.50
C SER A 170 -0.57 16.98 -19.28
N LYS A 171 0.28 17.88 -18.74
CA LYS A 171 1.65 17.49 -18.38
C LYS A 171 1.66 16.73 -17.05
N MET A 172 2.52 15.71 -16.94
CA MET A 172 2.69 14.90 -15.74
C MET A 172 2.98 15.77 -14.50
N GLY A 173 3.85 16.78 -14.64
CA GLY A 173 4.21 17.67 -13.54
C GLY A 173 3.05 18.52 -13.03
N GLU A 174 2.06 18.84 -13.86
CA GLU A 174 0.86 19.60 -13.49
C GLU A 174 -0.15 18.72 -12.74
N LEU A 175 -0.19 17.43 -13.04
CA LEU A 175 -1.07 16.46 -12.36
C LEU A 175 -0.65 16.22 -10.91
N GLY A 176 0.65 16.28 -10.64
CA GLY A 176 1.22 15.91 -9.35
C GLY A 176 1.15 14.40 -9.08
N THR A 177 1.35 14.02 -7.83
CA THR A 177 1.27 12.64 -7.37
C THR A 177 0.15 12.44 -6.37
N THR A 178 -0.27 11.21 -6.19
CA THR A 178 -1.16 10.83 -5.08
C THR A 178 -0.41 10.93 -3.74
N THR A 179 -1.14 11.21 -2.67
CA THR A 179 -0.59 11.16 -1.31
C THR A 179 -0.38 9.72 -0.88
N PHE A 180 0.86 9.39 -0.53
CA PHE A 180 1.21 8.08 0.02
C PHE A 180 0.91 8.03 1.51
N ARG A 181 0.21 7.00 1.96
CA ARG A 181 -0.13 6.81 3.36
C ARG A 181 0.79 5.79 4.03
N PRO A 182 1.09 5.94 5.34
CA PRO A 182 1.72 4.88 6.11
C PRO A 182 0.88 3.60 6.09
N PRO A 183 1.51 2.41 6.24
CA PRO A 183 2.94 2.18 6.37
C PRO A 183 3.67 2.24 5.02
N TYR A 184 4.98 2.49 5.05
CA TYR A 184 5.82 2.51 3.84
C TYR A 184 5.85 1.14 3.12
N THR A 185 5.92 0.07 3.88
CA THR A 185 5.77 -1.32 3.42
C THR A 185 4.57 -1.97 4.09
N PRO A 186 3.91 -2.94 3.44
CA PRO A 186 2.84 -3.69 4.07
C PRO A 186 3.31 -4.33 5.38
N LEU A 187 2.55 -4.11 6.46
CA LEU A 187 2.84 -4.65 7.78
C LEU A 187 1.73 -5.59 8.20
N THR A 188 2.10 -6.72 8.80
CA THR A 188 1.15 -7.60 9.47
C THR A 188 0.83 -7.09 10.86
N PHE A 189 -0.34 -7.42 11.39
CA PHE A 189 -0.69 -7.09 12.77
C PHE A 189 0.30 -7.67 13.78
N GLY A 190 0.83 -8.86 13.52
CA GLY A 190 1.86 -9.46 14.38
C GLY A 190 3.15 -8.63 14.45
N THR A 191 3.54 -7.98 13.36
CA THR A 191 4.69 -7.07 13.34
C THR A 191 4.44 -5.81 14.19
N ILE A 192 3.22 -5.26 14.12
CA ILE A 192 2.83 -4.06 14.89
C ILE A 192 2.78 -4.38 16.39
N VAL A 193 2.21 -5.51 16.76
CA VAL A 193 2.12 -5.97 18.15
C VAL A 193 3.49 -6.27 18.74
N GLY A 194 4.43 -6.75 17.92
CA GLY A 194 5.75 -7.15 18.34
C GLY A 194 5.76 -8.43 19.19
N ARG A 195 6.72 -8.54 20.11
CA ARG A 195 6.92 -9.75 20.92
C ARG A 195 6.09 -9.77 22.22
N ASN A 196 5.56 -8.63 22.64
CA ASN A 196 4.78 -8.49 23.86
C ASN A 196 3.32 -8.89 23.64
N VAL A 197 3.10 -10.17 23.40
CA VAL A 197 1.77 -10.77 23.27
C VAL A 197 1.31 -11.34 24.63
N GLY A 198 1.06 -10.48 25.58
CA GLY A 198 0.54 -10.84 26.90
C GLY A 198 -0.99 -10.90 26.94
N GLU A 199 -1.55 -10.91 28.14
CA GLU A 199 -3.00 -10.98 28.37
C GLU A 199 -3.81 -9.84 27.72
N PHE A 200 -3.17 -8.68 27.49
CA PHE A 200 -3.81 -7.54 26.84
C PHE A 200 -3.81 -7.62 25.31
N PHE A 201 -3.19 -8.61 24.71
CA PHE A 201 -3.24 -8.82 23.26
C PHE A 201 -4.61 -9.28 22.79
N ASP A 202 -5.21 -10.19 23.55
CA ASP A 202 -6.58 -10.68 23.34
C ASP A 202 -7.37 -10.49 24.63
N ILE A 203 -7.97 -9.30 24.78
CA ILE A 203 -8.67 -8.91 25.98
C ILE A 203 -10.04 -9.60 26.03
N PHE A 204 -10.29 -10.33 27.10
CA PHE A 204 -11.58 -10.87 27.42
C PHE A 204 -12.30 -10.01 28.45
N ARG A 205 -13.45 -9.50 28.08
CA ARG A 205 -14.35 -8.81 29.00
C ARG A 205 -15.34 -9.81 29.60
N LYS A 206 -15.69 -9.59 30.86
CA LYS A 206 -16.55 -10.48 31.62
C LYS A 206 -17.73 -9.68 32.15
N THR A 207 -18.91 -10.29 32.18
CA THR A 207 -20.09 -9.72 32.84
C THR A 207 -19.92 -9.75 34.36
N PRO A 208 -20.69 -8.93 35.11
CA PRO A 208 -20.60 -8.94 36.58
C PRO A 208 -20.88 -10.30 37.23
N ILE A 209 -21.68 -11.14 36.57
CA ILE A 209 -22.02 -12.47 37.08
C ILE A 209 -21.23 -13.62 36.47
N HIS A 210 -20.14 -13.30 35.76
CA HIS A 210 -19.28 -14.28 35.06
C HIS A 210 -18.85 -15.44 35.97
N ASP A 211 -18.43 -15.14 37.20
CA ASP A 211 -17.92 -16.16 38.13
C ASP A 211 -19.06 -17.12 38.58
N TRP A 212 -20.28 -16.64 38.63
CA TRP A 212 -21.47 -17.48 38.87
C TRP A 212 -21.67 -18.45 37.69
N HIS A 213 -21.58 -17.99 36.46
CA HIS A 213 -21.65 -18.84 35.26
C HIS A 213 -20.57 -19.94 35.28
N VAL A 214 -19.30 -19.55 35.58
CA VAL A 214 -18.20 -20.52 35.72
C VAL A 214 -18.50 -21.57 36.79
N LYS A 215 -18.99 -21.14 37.99
CA LYS A 215 -19.34 -22.05 39.08
C LYS A 215 -20.46 -23.02 38.69
N ASN A 216 -21.36 -22.60 37.82
CA ASN A 216 -22.47 -23.41 37.31
C ASN A 216 -22.11 -24.17 36.02
N LYS A 217 -20.82 -24.25 35.68
CA LYS A 217 -20.31 -25.01 34.52
C LYS A 217 -20.87 -24.55 33.18
N ALA A 218 -21.12 -23.25 33.02
CA ALA A 218 -21.52 -22.71 31.72
C ALA A 218 -20.42 -22.90 30.68
N GLU A 219 -20.81 -23.27 29.47
CA GLU A 219 -19.98 -23.09 28.29
C GLU A 219 -20.08 -21.65 27.78
N PHE A 220 -18.98 -21.11 27.27
CA PHE A 220 -18.90 -19.72 26.88
C PHE A 220 -18.69 -19.55 25.39
N GLU A 221 -19.31 -18.51 24.83
CA GLU A 221 -18.97 -18.00 23.50
C GLU A 221 -18.32 -16.63 23.59
N ASN A 222 -17.56 -16.28 22.57
CA ASN A 222 -16.98 -14.94 22.42
C ASN A 222 -17.88 -14.10 21.53
N VAL A 223 -18.43 -13.02 22.08
CA VAL A 223 -19.18 -12.01 21.34
C VAL A 223 -18.33 -10.74 21.31
N GLY A 224 -17.56 -10.60 20.23
CA GLY A 224 -16.46 -9.64 20.21
C GLY A 224 -15.44 -9.96 21.29
N GLN A 225 -15.19 -9.01 22.18
CA GLN A 225 -14.29 -9.18 23.33
C GLN A 225 -14.99 -9.70 24.60
N TRP A 226 -16.29 -9.91 24.57
CA TRP A 226 -17.05 -10.35 25.73
C TRP A 226 -17.18 -11.86 25.79
N LYS A 227 -16.89 -12.43 26.97
CA LYS A 227 -17.26 -13.79 27.31
C LYS A 227 -18.72 -13.80 27.75
N ARG A 228 -19.56 -14.47 26.99
CA ARG A 228 -20.98 -14.65 27.29
C ARG A 228 -21.26 -16.11 27.59
N ALA A 229 -22.04 -16.40 28.65
CA ALA A 229 -22.53 -17.74 28.88
C ALA A 229 -23.43 -18.15 27.70
N TRP A 230 -23.14 -19.30 27.10
CA TRP A 230 -23.86 -19.80 25.95
C TRP A 230 -24.92 -20.81 26.30
N TYR A 231 -24.53 -21.84 27.04
CA TYR A 231 -25.42 -22.85 27.57
C TYR A 231 -24.80 -23.53 28.80
N TYR A 232 -25.60 -24.30 29.55
CA TYR A 232 -25.19 -25.01 30.76
C TYR A 232 -25.38 -26.53 30.58
N PRO A 233 -24.37 -27.27 30.11
CA PRO A 233 -24.48 -28.71 29.88
C PRO A 233 -24.66 -29.46 31.20
N LYS A 234 -25.50 -30.52 31.21
CA LYS A 234 -25.51 -31.54 32.22
C LYS A 234 -24.65 -32.69 31.85
N ASP A 235 -24.27 -33.53 32.80
CA ASP A 235 -23.38 -34.68 32.54
C ASP A 235 -24.00 -35.57 31.43
N GLY A 236 -23.19 -35.77 30.34
CA GLY A 236 -23.60 -36.56 29.18
C GLY A 236 -24.40 -35.80 28.11
N GLU A 237 -24.80 -34.55 28.32
CA GLU A 237 -25.48 -33.73 27.29
C GLU A 237 -24.50 -33.17 26.28
N ASN A 238 -24.85 -33.24 25.01
CA ASN A 238 -24.23 -32.42 23.98
C ASN A 238 -24.89 -31.03 23.92
N MET A 239 -24.30 -30.11 23.13
CA MET A 239 -24.80 -28.74 22.98
C MET A 239 -26.30 -28.69 22.57
N HIS A 240 -26.72 -29.51 21.60
CA HIS A 240 -28.09 -29.48 21.11
C HIS A 240 -29.09 -29.95 22.16
N GLU A 241 -28.75 -30.97 22.92
CA GLU A 241 -29.59 -31.49 24.02
C GLU A 241 -29.73 -30.48 25.13
N ALA A 242 -28.60 -29.83 25.52
CA ALA A 242 -28.61 -28.77 26.53
C ALA A 242 -29.50 -27.59 26.09
N VAL A 243 -29.30 -27.08 24.85
CA VAL A 243 -30.09 -25.97 24.30
C VAL A 243 -31.58 -26.32 24.20
N GLN A 244 -31.93 -27.53 23.77
CA GLN A 244 -33.32 -27.97 23.72
C GLN A 244 -33.95 -27.99 25.10
N ARG A 245 -33.27 -28.53 26.10
CA ARG A 245 -33.71 -28.55 27.50
C ARG A 245 -33.91 -27.16 28.05
N GLU A 246 -32.95 -26.24 27.83
CA GLU A 246 -33.03 -24.87 28.32
C GLU A 246 -34.13 -24.07 27.62
N SER A 247 -34.26 -24.23 26.30
CA SER A 247 -35.36 -23.62 25.55
C SER A 247 -36.74 -24.08 26.02
N LYS A 248 -36.85 -25.38 26.37
CA LYS A 248 -38.08 -25.91 26.92
C LYS A 248 -38.35 -25.35 28.31
N ALA A 249 -37.36 -25.33 29.19
CA ALA A 249 -37.49 -24.81 30.54
C ALA A 249 -37.88 -23.32 30.55
N ALA A 250 -37.35 -22.51 29.63
CA ALA A 250 -37.73 -21.11 29.49
C ALA A 250 -39.20 -20.90 29.04
N ARG A 251 -39.78 -21.89 28.32
CA ARG A 251 -41.18 -21.85 27.90
C ARG A 251 -42.13 -22.38 28.98
N ASP A 252 -41.67 -23.40 29.72
CA ASP A 252 -42.49 -24.06 30.76
C ASP A 252 -42.46 -23.26 32.09
N SER A 253 -41.45 -22.38 32.27
CA SER A 253 -41.30 -21.61 33.50
C SER A 253 -40.63 -20.24 33.21
N ALA A 254 -39.93 -19.66 34.16
CA ALA A 254 -39.22 -18.40 34.00
C ALA A 254 -37.77 -18.61 33.56
N GLY A 255 -37.31 -17.80 32.59
CA GLY A 255 -35.89 -17.71 32.17
C GLY A 255 -35.29 -16.39 32.67
N ILE A 256 -34.00 -16.46 33.06
CA ILE A 256 -33.19 -15.28 33.35
C ILE A 256 -32.20 -15.09 32.19
N LEU A 257 -32.16 -13.88 31.66
CA LEU A 257 -31.24 -13.48 30.61
C LEU A 257 -30.21 -12.50 31.18
N ASP A 258 -28.94 -12.74 30.96
CA ASP A 258 -27.83 -11.86 31.32
C ASP A 258 -27.30 -11.10 30.09
#